data_a413d5ccf969b6b316399ac82337f0fe
#
_entry.id   a413d5ccf969b6b316399ac82337f0fe
#
_cell.length_a   1.000
_cell.length_b   1.000
_cell.length_c   1.000
_cell.angle_alpha   90.00
_cell.angle_beta   90.00
_cell.angle_gamma   90.00
#
_symmetry.space_group_name_H-M   'P 1'
#
loop_
_entity.id
_entity.type
_entity.pdbx_description
1 polymer ?
#
loop_
_entity_poly.entity_id
_entity_poly.type
_entity_poly.pdbx_seq_one_letter_code
_entity_poly.pdbx_strand_id
1 'polypeptide(L)'
;MSEIRVRFAPSPTGPLHIGGLRTALFNYLFAKKNSGVFLVRIEDTDKKREVDGAEKYIFKSLDWCGMRVDETSSDNSHRQSSRKKLYQAKAKELIKKGLAYYAFDSEQELQGLRKKFLAKKETFIYNWKTRKKLKNSLTMSKEEVNAVVGQGKPFVIRFLCPKDKKVDTVDLIRGRGSIDSSLIDDKVLIKADGMPTYHFANVIDDNMMKISHVIRGEEWLPSLALHMLLYKAFDWEPPKFAHLPLILNPNGKGKLSKRSGDSLGFPVFPLNWEKENKIAGFKEAGFLPEALNNYMASLGWTAENGKEIMNMSELIESFKLENVVSAAANFDFERLRWVNQKHLTETSDEALIKKIVEVSPETELLEKGKFLLAIGLVKERAETLLDFWSLMKYLFYAPEVFEEKAVVKLSEQSKAILEEGEKIARASKDAAILNEGESFIDACLGWSTDNNIKAGQLMMTLRIAFVGGLHGIDLKKIVSFIGLKEACVRLERLKKFLD
;
A
#
# COMPACT_ATOMS: atom_id res chain seq x y z
N MET A 1 -11.13 31.97 1.05
CA MET A 1 -10.65 30.81 1.86
C MET A 1 -9.17 30.67 1.59
N SER A 2 -8.33 30.41 2.61
CA SER A 2 -6.90 30.11 2.39
C SER A 2 -6.76 28.85 1.54
N GLU A 3 -5.75 28.82 0.68
CA GLU A 3 -5.43 27.66 -0.16
C GLU A 3 -5.29 26.38 0.68
N ILE A 4 -5.91 25.28 0.28
CA ILE A 4 -5.73 23.98 0.91
C ILE A 4 -4.34 23.44 0.55
N ARG A 5 -3.51 23.20 1.54
CA ARG A 5 -2.15 22.64 1.39
C ARG A 5 -1.96 21.50 2.38
N VAL A 6 -1.66 20.35 1.88
CA VAL A 6 -1.41 19.13 2.67
C VAL A 6 -0.09 18.48 2.28
N ARG A 7 0.41 17.61 3.14
CA ARG A 7 1.68 16.93 2.87
C ARG A 7 1.67 15.46 3.29
N PHE A 8 2.28 14.64 2.47
CA PHE A 8 2.80 13.36 2.89
C PHE A 8 4.24 13.53 3.37
N ALA A 9 4.55 13.08 4.58
CA ALA A 9 5.84 13.35 5.23
C ALA A 9 6.54 12.07 5.69
N PRO A 10 7.01 11.22 4.74
CA PRO A 10 7.65 9.95 5.08
C PRO A 10 9.10 10.13 5.51
N SER A 11 9.56 9.27 6.45
CA SER A 11 10.99 9.07 6.71
C SER A 11 11.55 8.00 5.77
N PRO A 12 12.73 8.20 5.13
CA PRO A 12 13.32 7.25 4.18
C PRO A 12 14.04 6.10 4.89
N THR A 13 13.34 5.34 5.73
CA THR A 13 13.88 4.27 6.58
C THR A 13 13.62 2.86 6.02
N GLY A 14 13.24 2.77 4.74
CA GLY A 14 12.93 1.53 4.02
C GLY A 14 11.81 1.72 3.00
N PRO A 15 11.29 0.64 2.41
CA PRO A 15 10.22 0.70 1.42
C PRO A 15 8.93 1.24 2.03
N LEU A 16 8.16 1.97 1.23
CA LEU A 16 6.87 2.53 1.62
C LEU A 16 5.86 1.40 1.87
N HIS A 17 5.42 1.26 3.12
CA HIS A 17 4.37 0.32 3.50
C HIS A 17 2.99 0.86 3.09
N ILE A 18 2.01 -0.03 2.78
CA ILE A 18 0.65 0.38 2.39
C ILE A 18 -0.05 1.27 3.42
N GLY A 19 0.28 1.18 4.70
CA GLY A 19 -0.21 2.13 5.71
C GLY A 19 0.25 3.57 5.44
N GLY A 20 1.50 3.75 5.00
CA GLY A 20 2.03 5.03 4.54
C GLY A 20 1.38 5.45 3.22
N LEU A 21 1.20 4.50 2.28
CA LEU A 21 0.53 4.74 1.00
C LEU A 21 -0.90 5.25 1.21
N ARG A 22 -1.68 4.64 2.12
CA ARG A 22 -3.02 5.14 2.47
C ARG A 22 -2.99 6.56 3.01
N THR A 23 -2.01 6.87 3.85
CA THR A 23 -1.85 8.24 4.36
C THR A 23 -1.56 9.23 3.22
N ALA A 24 -0.70 8.87 2.27
CA ALA A 24 -0.45 9.67 1.07
C ALA A 24 -1.73 9.84 0.24
N LEU A 25 -2.46 8.75 0.00
CA LEU A 25 -3.71 8.76 -0.77
C LEU A 25 -4.75 9.70 -0.16
N PHE A 26 -4.99 9.65 1.16
CA PHE A 26 -5.97 10.52 1.81
C PHE A 26 -5.58 12.00 1.73
N ASN A 27 -4.29 12.32 1.87
CA ASN A 27 -3.79 13.67 1.62
C ASN A 27 -4.02 14.09 0.16
N TYR A 28 -3.70 13.21 -0.79
CA TYR A 28 -3.88 13.46 -2.22
C TYR A 28 -5.35 13.71 -2.59
N LEU A 29 -6.26 12.81 -2.16
CA LEU A 29 -7.69 12.93 -2.42
C LEU A 29 -8.25 14.23 -1.84
N PHE A 30 -7.89 14.55 -0.58
CA PHE A 30 -8.32 15.77 0.08
C PHE A 30 -7.82 17.04 -0.64
N ALA A 31 -6.55 17.07 -1.04
CA ALA A 31 -6.00 18.18 -1.80
C ALA A 31 -6.73 18.36 -3.14
N LYS A 32 -6.83 17.29 -3.93
CA LYS A 32 -7.41 17.36 -5.29
C LYS A 32 -8.90 17.69 -5.26
N LYS A 33 -9.65 17.15 -4.30
CA LYS A 33 -11.07 17.51 -4.08
C LYS A 33 -11.27 19.00 -3.85
N ASN A 34 -10.34 19.64 -3.16
CA ASN A 34 -10.43 21.06 -2.78
C ASN A 34 -9.60 21.97 -3.69
N SER A 35 -9.18 21.50 -4.87
CA SER A 35 -8.30 22.25 -5.79
C SER A 35 -7.05 22.81 -5.09
N GLY A 36 -6.55 22.06 -4.12
CA GLY A 36 -5.41 22.42 -3.28
C GLY A 36 -4.11 21.73 -3.71
N VAL A 37 -3.09 21.87 -2.90
CA VAL A 37 -1.71 21.43 -3.17
C VAL A 37 -1.36 20.20 -2.33
N PHE A 38 -0.85 19.16 -2.97
CA PHE A 38 -0.29 17.96 -2.35
C PHE A 38 1.23 17.98 -2.42
N LEU A 39 1.90 18.03 -1.27
CA LEU A 39 3.35 18.05 -1.13
C LEU A 39 3.89 16.71 -0.64
N VAL A 40 5.16 16.44 -0.94
CA VAL A 40 5.95 15.39 -0.29
C VAL A 40 7.14 16.03 0.43
N ARG A 41 7.28 15.76 1.73
CA ARG A 41 8.41 16.20 2.54
C ARG A 41 9.15 14.99 3.12
N ILE A 42 10.43 14.87 2.80
CA ILE A 42 11.28 13.78 3.28
C ILE A 42 11.82 14.11 4.67
N GLU A 43 11.44 13.31 5.67
CA GLU A 43 11.83 13.50 7.06
C GLU A 43 13.07 12.64 7.40
N ASP A 44 14.23 13.10 6.92
CA ASP A 44 15.56 12.46 7.01
C ASP A 44 16.42 13.02 8.16
N THR A 45 15.80 13.44 9.26
CA THR A 45 16.50 13.98 10.43
C THR A 45 17.29 12.93 11.23
N ASP A 46 17.07 11.65 10.98
CA ASP A 46 17.79 10.53 11.58
C ASP A 46 18.60 9.76 10.54
N LYS A 47 19.80 10.26 10.26
CA LYS A 47 20.71 9.66 9.27
C LYS A 47 21.10 8.21 9.57
N LYS A 48 21.04 7.77 10.83
CA LYS A 48 21.41 6.38 11.20
C LYS A 48 20.37 5.37 10.72
N ARG A 49 19.14 5.80 10.50
CA ARG A 49 18.04 4.95 10.01
C ARG A 49 17.73 5.18 8.54
N GLU A 50 18.40 6.10 7.88
CA GLU A 50 18.22 6.33 6.45
C GLU A 50 18.69 5.10 5.66
N VAL A 51 17.84 4.63 4.75
CA VAL A 51 18.15 3.49 3.85
C VAL A 51 18.28 4.02 2.44
N ASP A 52 19.44 3.76 1.83
CA ASP A 52 19.70 4.20 0.47
C ASP A 52 18.66 3.64 -0.51
N GLY A 53 18.15 4.51 -1.41
CA GLY A 53 17.10 4.20 -2.38
C GLY A 53 15.68 4.28 -1.84
N ALA A 54 15.46 4.40 -0.50
CA ALA A 54 14.12 4.46 0.07
C ALA A 54 13.34 5.69 -0.41
N GLU A 55 13.98 6.85 -0.53
CA GLU A 55 13.34 8.05 -1.09
C GLU A 55 12.89 7.83 -2.53
N LYS A 56 13.77 7.32 -3.40
CA LYS A 56 13.43 6.99 -4.78
C LYS A 56 12.28 6.00 -4.87
N TYR A 57 12.25 5.04 -3.97
CA TYR A 57 11.17 4.06 -3.87
C TYR A 57 9.84 4.72 -3.50
N ILE A 58 9.84 5.66 -2.54
CA ILE A 58 8.65 6.41 -2.15
C ILE A 58 8.04 7.12 -3.36
N PHE A 59 8.85 7.90 -4.10
CA PHE A 59 8.36 8.63 -5.28
C PHE A 59 7.87 7.69 -6.39
N LYS A 60 8.59 6.59 -6.67
CA LYS A 60 8.14 5.56 -7.63
C LYS A 60 6.80 4.94 -7.22
N SER A 61 6.59 4.69 -5.93
CA SER A 61 5.34 4.13 -5.43
C SER A 61 4.17 5.09 -5.60
N LEU A 62 4.39 6.38 -5.33
CA LEU A 62 3.37 7.43 -5.54
C LEU A 62 3.05 7.58 -7.03
N ASP A 63 4.07 7.59 -7.89
CA ASP A 63 3.92 7.70 -9.34
C ASP A 63 3.14 6.50 -9.91
N TRP A 64 3.49 5.27 -9.52
CA TRP A 64 2.76 4.07 -9.93
C TRP A 64 1.29 4.12 -9.51
N CYS A 65 0.99 4.67 -8.32
CA CYS A 65 -0.38 4.88 -7.84
C CYS A 65 -1.07 6.11 -8.46
N GLY A 66 -0.44 6.83 -9.39
CA GLY A 66 -1.00 8.02 -10.01
C GLY A 66 -1.15 9.24 -9.09
N MET A 67 -0.44 9.26 -7.96
CA MET A 67 -0.46 10.37 -6.99
C MET A 67 0.62 11.39 -7.34
N ARG A 68 0.33 12.26 -8.31
CA ARG A 68 1.26 13.31 -8.74
C ARG A 68 1.47 14.35 -7.64
N VAL A 69 2.73 14.59 -7.29
CA VAL A 69 3.14 15.63 -6.36
C VAL A 69 3.12 16.99 -7.07
N ASP A 70 2.47 18.00 -6.47
CA ASP A 70 2.29 19.30 -7.10
C ASP A 70 3.54 20.19 -6.99
N GLU A 71 4.22 20.13 -5.84
CA GLU A 71 5.43 20.90 -5.61
C GLU A 71 6.59 19.96 -5.28
N THR A 72 7.58 19.96 -6.16
CA THR A 72 8.89 19.36 -5.92
C THR A 72 9.91 20.49 -6.06
N SER A 73 10.69 20.75 -5.02
CA SER A 73 11.72 21.77 -5.11
C SER A 73 12.98 21.24 -5.78
N SER A 74 13.49 21.97 -6.75
CA SER A 74 14.78 21.69 -7.40
C SER A 74 15.98 21.84 -6.46
N ASP A 75 15.81 22.51 -5.32
CA ASP A 75 16.85 22.85 -4.35
C ASP A 75 16.89 21.91 -3.11
N ASN A 76 16.22 20.76 -3.17
CA ASN A 76 16.04 19.83 -2.06
C ASN A 76 15.36 20.43 -0.81
N SER A 77 14.63 21.54 -0.93
CA SER A 77 13.93 22.16 0.21
C SER A 77 12.83 21.25 0.81
N HIS A 78 12.44 20.20 0.09
CA HIS A 78 11.55 19.15 0.57
C HIS A 78 12.24 18.18 1.58
N ARG A 79 13.60 18.23 1.75
CA ARG A 79 14.34 17.41 2.69
C ARG A 79 14.62 18.17 3.99
N GLN A 80 14.32 17.55 5.13
CA GLN A 80 14.57 18.20 6.43
C GLN A 80 16.06 18.41 6.72
N SER A 81 16.92 17.46 6.31
CA SER A 81 18.36 17.60 6.54
C SER A 81 18.97 18.86 5.90
N SER A 82 18.45 19.33 4.77
CA SER A 82 18.91 20.56 4.10
C SER A 82 18.56 21.83 4.88
N ARG A 83 17.63 21.77 5.80
CA ARG A 83 17.08 22.92 6.55
C ARG A 83 17.65 23.06 7.97
N LYS A 84 18.74 22.37 8.29
CA LYS A 84 19.38 22.35 9.64
C LYS A 84 19.57 23.74 10.24
N LYS A 85 20.09 24.72 9.45
CA LYS A 85 20.32 26.09 9.92
C LYS A 85 19.03 26.81 10.34
N LEU A 86 17.92 26.57 9.63
CA LEU A 86 16.60 27.10 9.97
C LEU A 86 16.15 26.59 11.33
N TYR A 87 16.22 25.30 11.58
CA TYR A 87 15.80 24.73 12.86
C TYR A 87 16.63 25.24 14.02
N GLN A 88 17.96 25.39 13.84
CA GLN A 88 18.85 25.96 14.86
C GLN A 88 18.50 27.41 15.17
N ALA A 89 18.18 28.22 14.14
CA ALA A 89 17.75 29.60 14.31
C ALA A 89 16.43 29.69 15.10
N LYS A 90 15.46 28.82 14.77
CA LYS A 90 14.16 28.74 15.47
C LYS A 90 14.30 28.25 16.91
N ALA A 91 15.20 27.33 17.19
CA ALA A 91 15.47 26.91 18.58
C ALA A 91 16.10 28.05 19.40
N LYS A 92 17.03 28.82 18.81
CA LYS A 92 17.60 30.01 19.46
C LYS A 92 16.56 31.10 19.71
N GLU A 93 15.57 31.26 18.80
CA GLU A 93 14.41 32.14 19.01
C GLU A 93 13.64 31.78 20.30
N LEU A 94 13.33 30.49 20.47
CA LEU A 94 12.64 29.99 21.67
C LEU A 94 13.48 30.17 22.94
N ILE A 95 14.81 30.02 22.88
CA ILE A 95 15.69 30.28 24.02
C ILE A 95 15.63 31.77 24.41
N LYS A 96 15.67 32.69 23.43
CA LYS A 96 15.55 34.14 23.68
C LYS A 96 14.20 34.51 24.30
N LYS A 97 13.12 33.83 23.90
CA LYS A 97 11.78 33.97 24.48
C LYS A 97 11.66 33.31 25.86
N GLY A 98 12.68 32.60 26.36
CA GLY A 98 12.61 31.86 27.64
C GLY A 98 11.71 30.61 27.55
N LEU A 99 11.43 30.10 26.36
CA LEU A 99 10.55 28.94 26.11
C LEU A 99 11.32 27.66 25.73
N ALA A 100 12.66 27.76 25.68
CA ALA A 100 13.56 26.62 25.51
C ALA A 100 14.85 26.87 26.29
N TYR A 101 15.64 25.83 26.54
CA TYR A 101 16.85 25.89 27.34
C TYR A 101 17.88 24.85 26.92
N TYR A 102 19.15 25.10 27.23
CA TYR A 102 20.25 24.15 27.04
C TYR A 102 20.24 23.09 28.14
N ALA A 103 20.42 21.82 27.77
CA ALA A 103 20.58 20.71 28.69
C ALA A 103 21.86 19.93 28.36
N PHE A 104 22.63 19.63 29.42
CA PHE A 104 23.99 19.11 29.34
C PHE A 104 24.12 17.68 29.88
N ASP A 105 23.03 17.09 30.36
CA ASP A 105 23.02 15.71 30.84
C ASP A 105 23.36 14.74 29.67
N SER A 106 24.33 13.85 29.91
CA SER A 106 24.70 12.83 28.96
C SER A 106 23.63 11.74 28.84
N GLU A 107 23.65 11.01 27.73
CA GLU A 107 22.74 9.88 27.55
C GLU A 107 22.91 8.80 28.62
N GLN A 108 24.16 8.55 29.06
CA GLN A 108 24.48 7.60 30.14
C GLN A 108 23.87 8.02 31.47
N GLU A 109 23.99 9.30 31.84
CA GLU A 109 23.38 9.87 33.08
C GLU A 109 21.85 9.69 33.03
N LEU A 110 21.23 10.04 31.92
CA LEU A 110 19.77 9.88 31.73
C LEU A 110 19.31 8.42 31.75
N GLN A 111 20.08 7.52 31.18
CA GLN A 111 19.81 6.07 31.26
C GLN A 111 19.93 5.55 32.70
N GLY A 112 20.94 6.01 33.44
CA GLY A 112 21.08 5.71 34.87
C GLY A 112 19.87 6.16 35.68
N LEU A 113 19.34 7.36 35.40
CA LEU A 113 18.11 7.87 36.04
C LEU A 113 16.89 7.01 35.65
N ARG A 114 16.73 6.68 34.40
CA ARG A 114 15.62 5.80 33.94
C ARG A 114 15.63 4.45 34.69
N LYS A 115 16.81 3.83 34.84
CA LYS A 115 16.94 2.57 35.59
C LYS A 115 16.56 2.75 37.07
N LYS A 116 16.99 3.86 37.72
CA LYS A 116 16.63 4.15 39.12
C LYS A 116 15.12 4.34 39.33
N PHE A 117 14.44 5.04 38.42
CA PHE A 117 12.99 5.22 38.47
C PHE A 117 12.26 3.89 38.22
N LEU A 118 12.70 3.13 37.22
CA LEU A 118 12.11 1.83 36.93
C LEU A 118 12.20 0.85 38.11
N ALA A 119 13.32 0.86 38.85
CA ALA A 119 13.47 0.04 40.06
C ALA A 119 12.45 0.41 41.15
N LYS A 120 11.92 1.63 41.12
CA LYS A 120 10.83 2.10 41.98
C LYS A 120 9.44 1.94 41.37
N LYS A 121 9.33 1.26 40.19
CA LYS A 121 8.10 1.14 39.39
C LYS A 121 7.55 2.51 38.93
N GLU A 122 8.42 3.50 38.77
CA GLU A 122 8.10 4.85 38.29
C GLU A 122 8.70 5.06 36.88
N THR A 123 8.08 5.96 36.09
CA THR A 123 8.63 6.40 34.80
C THR A 123 9.40 7.72 34.98
N PHE A 124 10.65 7.72 34.55
CA PHE A 124 11.42 8.97 34.51
C PHE A 124 10.92 9.84 33.34
N ILE A 125 10.46 11.04 33.65
CA ILE A 125 10.07 12.07 32.67
C ILE A 125 10.96 13.29 32.92
N TYR A 126 11.59 13.81 31.87
CA TYR A 126 12.34 15.06 31.93
C TYR A 126 11.35 16.22 31.87
N ASN A 127 10.86 16.71 33.02
CA ASN A 127 9.79 17.70 33.11
C ASN A 127 10.04 18.74 34.25
N TRP A 128 9.05 19.54 34.55
CA TRP A 128 9.10 20.59 35.55
C TRP A 128 9.56 20.13 36.95
N LYS A 129 9.39 18.86 37.32
CA LYS A 129 9.87 18.29 38.59
C LYS A 129 11.34 17.90 38.51
N THR A 130 11.71 17.17 37.49
CA THR A 130 13.03 16.55 37.35
C THR A 130 14.09 17.51 36.85
N ARG A 131 13.76 18.45 35.92
CA ARG A 131 14.72 19.41 35.35
C ARG A 131 15.44 20.27 36.41
N LYS A 132 14.80 20.50 37.56
CA LYS A 132 15.40 21.27 38.69
C LYS A 132 16.60 20.57 39.32
N LYS A 133 16.77 19.27 39.10
CA LYS A 133 17.85 18.43 39.66
C LYS A 133 18.85 17.97 38.60
N LEU A 134 18.75 18.49 37.39
CA LEU A 134 19.51 18.09 36.22
C LEU A 134 20.39 19.22 35.71
N LYS A 135 21.43 18.89 34.92
CA LYS A 135 22.42 19.84 34.40
C LYS A 135 21.84 20.61 33.20
N ASN A 136 21.37 21.82 33.44
CA ASN A 136 20.79 22.61 32.34
C ASN A 136 20.89 24.12 32.65
N SER A 137 20.63 24.95 31.63
CA SER A 137 20.76 26.40 31.75
C SER A 137 19.73 27.08 32.65
N LEU A 138 18.78 26.34 33.23
CA LEU A 138 17.87 26.86 34.29
C LEU A 138 18.41 26.64 35.71
N THR A 139 19.42 25.75 35.86
CA THR A 139 20.03 25.38 37.17
C THR A 139 21.49 25.79 37.27
N MET A 140 22.10 26.28 36.20
CA MET A 140 23.48 26.75 36.12
C MET A 140 23.54 28.28 35.99
N SER A 141 24.65 28.90 36.35
CA SER A 141 24.88 30.34 36.10
C SER A 141 25.09 30.62 34.63
N LYS A 142 24.90 31.86 34.19
CA LYS A 142 25.15 32.26 32.79
C LYS A 142 26.60 32.05 32.38
N GLU A 143 27.53 32.28 33.27
CA GLU A 143 28.96 32.11 33.10
C GLU A 143 29.30 30.63 32.84
N GLU A 144 28.76 29.74 33.67
CA GLU A 144 28.93 28.28 33.49
C GLU A 144 28.34 27.79 32.17
N VAL A 145 27.12 28.25 31.83
CA VAL A 145 26.50 27.88 30.52
C VAL A 145 27.35 28.35 29.35
N ASN A 146 27.81 29.61 29.39
CA ASN A 146 28.65 30.18 28.31
C ASN A 146 29.99 29.43 28.21
N ALA A 147 30.59 29.06 29.34
CA ALA A 147 31.83 28.28 29.35
C ALA A 147 31.64 26.89 28.72
N VAL A 148 30.56 26.18 29.07
CA VAL A 148 30.26 24.85 28.53
C VAL A 148 29.98 24.90 27.03
N VAL A 149 29.15 25.86 26.58
CA VAL A 149 28.82 26.04 25.15
C VAL A 149 30.04 26.52 24.37
N GLY A 150 30.82 27.46 24.91
CA GLY A 150 32.05 28.00 24.30
C GLY A 150 33.18 26.96 24.16
N GLN A 151 33.24 25.98 25.04
CA GLN A 151 34.17 24.83 24.97
C GLN A 151 33.73 23.77 23.95
N GLY A 152 32.60 23.94 23.26
CA GLY A 152 32.09 22.97 22.30
C GLY A 152 31.61 21.63 22.91
N LYS A 153 31.34 21.62 24.24
CA LYS A 153 30.80 20.41 24.88
C LYS A 153 29.42 20.06 24.32
N PRO A 154 29.10 18.77 24.17
CA PRO A 154 27.80 18.34 23.65
C PRO A 154 26.65 18.87 24.51
N PHE A 155 25.61 19.38 23.90
CA PHE A 155 24.38 19.80 24.54
C PHE A 155 23.18 19.48 23.64
N VAL A 156 22.00 19.45 24.23
CA VAL A 156 20.73 19.44 23.52
C VAL A 156 19.92 20.69 23.88
N ILE A 157 19.02 21.11 23.00
CA ILE A 157 18.05 22.17 23.32
C ILE A 157 16.71 21.49 23.63
N ARG A 158 16.13 21.80 24.79
CA ARG A 158 14.84 21.28 25.21
C ARG A 158 13.77 22.35 25.22
N PHE A 159 12.54 21.98 24.91
CA PHE A 159 11.38 22.82 25.10
C PHE A 159 11.09 22.96 26.58
N LEU A 160 10.81 24.18 27.03
CA LEU A 160 10.38 24.44 28.42
C LEU A 160 8.87 24.24 28.50
N CYS A 161 8.45 23.01 28.74
CA CYS A 161 7.03 22.69 28.84
C CYS A 161 6.42 23.42 30.08
N PRO A 162 5.30 24.15 29.89
CA PRO A 162 4.66 24.86 31.00
C PRO A 162 4.11 23.87 32.03
N LYS A 163 4.08 24.29 33.30
CA LYS A 163 3.48 23.52 34.39
C LYS A 163 1.98 23.84 34.48
N ASP A 164 1.17 22.83 34.80
CA ASP A 164 -0.24 22.94 35.19
C ASP A 164 -1.09 23.78 34.18
N LYS A 165 -0.89 23.55 32.88
CA LYS A 165 -1.71 24.13 31.81
C LYS A 165 -2.51 23.03 31.13
N LYS A 166 -3.80 23.25 30.92
CA LYS A 166 -4.60 22.44 30.04
C LYS A 166 -4.24 22.77 28.58
N VAL A 167 -3.95 21.77 27.81
CA VAL A 167 -3.66 21.88 26.37
C VAL A 167 -4.81 21.23 25.62
N ASP A 168 -5.73 22.05 25.16
CA ASP A 168 -6.86 21.59 24.37
C ASP A 168 -6.40 21.27 22.95
N THR A 169 -6.92 20.18 22.42
CA THR A 169 -6.65 19.69 21.07
C THR A 169 -7.97 19.47 20.34
N VAL A 170 -7.97 19.74 19.06
CA VAL A 170 -9.10 19.44 18.17
C VAL A 170 -8.57 18.61 17.00
N ASP A 171 -9.21 17.49 16.78
CA ASP A 171 -8.90 16.59 15.67
C ASP A 171 -10.19 16.34 14.86
N LEU A 172 -10.09 16.44 13.55
CA LEU A 172 -11.27 16.32 12.67
C LEU A 172 -11.90 14.91 12.67
N ILE A 173 -11.11 13.88 13.03
CA ILE A 173 -11.58 12.48 13.07
C ILE A 173 -11.80 12.01 14.52
N ARG A 174 -10.90 12.40 15.42
CA ARG A 174 -10.89 11.93 16.83
C ARG A 174 -11.67 12.83 17.78
N GLY A 175 -12.07 14.02 17.32
CA GLY A 175 -12.82 14.97 18.11
C GLY A 175 -11.94 15.81 19.04
N ARG A 176 -12.52 16.28 20.12
CA ARG A 176 -11.85 17.16 21.11
C ARG A 176 -11.17 16.34 22.20
N GLY A 177 -9.98 16.77 22.57
CA GLY A 177 -9.20 16.23 23.68
C GLY A 177 -8.59 17.34 24.53
N SER A 178 -8.16 17.02 25.73
CA SER A 178 -7.41 17.91 26.61
C SER A 178 -6.38 17.13 27.40
N ILE A 179 -5.15 17.61 27.42
CA ILE A 179 -4.02 16.97 28.13
C ILE A 179 -3.42 17.99 29.09
N ASP A 180 -3.13 17.54 30.31
CA ASP A 180 -2.37 18.36 31.28
C ASP A 180 -0.90 18.43 30.84
N SER A 181 -0.39 19.65 30.68
CA SER A 181 1.01 19.88 30.26
C SER A 181 2.05 19.31 31.25
N SER A 182 1.68 19.10 32.53
CA SER A 182 2.55 18.46 33.51
C SER A 182 2.93 17.01 33.15
N LEU A 183 2.12 16.35 32.30
CA LEU A 183 2.37 15.00 31.78
C LEU A 183 3.28 15.00 30.56
N ILE A 184 3.53 16.16 29.94
CA ILE A 184 4.36 16.31 28.76
C ILE A 184 5.81 16.53 29.23
N ASP A 185 6.75 15.80 28.64
CA ASP A 185 8.17 15.97 28.89
C ASP A 185 8.73 17.19 28.15
N ASP A 186 9.80 17.77 28.70
CA ASP A 186 10.58 18.81 28.04
C ASP A 186 11.33 18.19 26.85
N LYS A 187 10.62 18.00 25.76
CA LYS A 187 11.14 17.32 24.55
C LYS A 187 12.41 17.97 24.04
N VAL A 188 13.35 17.16 23.62
CA VAL A 188 14.52 17.64 22.86
C VAL A 188 14.02 18.22 21.54
N LEU A 189 14.37 19.47 21.27
CA LEU A 189 14.12 20.17 20.03
C LEU A 189 15.28 20.00 19.06
N ILE A 190 16.52 20.24 19.55
CA ILE A 190 17.77 20.06 18.79
C ILE A 190 18.63 19.04 19.52
N LYS A 191 19.06 18.02 18.79
CA LYS A 191 19.96 16.96 19.25
C LYS A 191 21.40 17.45 19.35
N ALA A 192 22.27 16.67 19.98
CA ALA A 192 23.70 17.01 20.15
C ALA A 192 24.46 17.14 18.82
N ASP A 193 24.01 16.46 17.74
CA ASP A 193 24.53 16.60 16.38
C ASP A 193 24.04 17.87 15.67
N GLY A 194 23.22 18.67 16.34
CA GLY A 194 22.64 19.90 15.84
C GLY A 194 21.44 19.71 14.90
N MET A 195 20.99 18.46 14.70
CA MET A 195 19.77 18.17 13.95
C MET A 195 18.53 18.30 14.82
N PRO A 196 17.38 18.69 14.26
CA PRO A 196 16.13 18.74 15.01
C PRO A 196 15.62 17.33 15.33
N THR A 197 14.75 17.24 16.32
CA THR A 197 13.88 16.09 16.47
C THR A 197 12.67 16.22 15.54
N TYR A 198 12.00 15.08 15.30
CA TYR A 198 10.79 15.01 14.49
C TYR A 198 9.75 16.08 14.86
N HIS A 199 9.40 16.19 16.15
CA HIS A 199 8.37 17.10 16.61
C HIS A 199 8.67 18.57 16.28
N PHE A 200 9.92 18.97 16.43
CA PHE A 200 10.34 20.34 16.19
C PHE A 200 10.41 20.67 14.71
N ALA A 201 11.03 19.78 13.92
CA ALA A 201 11.12 19.97 12.47
C ALA A 201 9.73 20.01 11.83
N ASN A 202 8.85 19.08 12.22
CA ASN A 202 7.49 18.97 11.69
C ASN A 202 6.68 20.26 11.85
N VAL A 203 6.66 20.84 13.08
CA VAL A 203 5.93 22.09 13.36
C VAL A 203 6.48 23.27 12.57
N ILE A 204 7.81 23.40 12.48
CA ILE A 204 8.44 24.48 11.73
C ILE A 204 8.13 24.36 10.25
N ASP A 205 8.28 23.17 9.70
CA ASP A 205 8.06 22.94 8.26
C ASP A 205 6.60 23.09 7.88
N ASP A 206 5.67 22.55 8.67
CA ASP A 206 4.24 22.70 8.42
C ASP A 206 3.84 24.19 8.39
N ASN A 207 4.39 25.02 9.30
CA ASN A 207 4.17 26.46 9.26
C ASN A 207 4.83 27.13 8.03
N MET A 208 6.11 26.85 7.77
CA MET A 208 6.86 27.47 6.67
C MET A 208 6.35 27.06 5.29
N MET A 209 5.84 25.84 5.16
CA MET A 209 5.20 25.33 3.93
C MET A 209 3.72 25.69 3.86
N LYS A 210 3.20 26.46 4.83
CA LYS A 210 1.79 26.89 4.90
C LYS A 210 0.80 25.74 4.85
N ILE A 211 1.10 24.64 5.55
CA ILE A 211 0.23 23.49 5.60
C ILE A 211 -1.07 23.88 6.33
N SER A 212 -2.19 23.69 5.66
CA SER A 212 -3.52 23.99 6.21
C SER A 212 -4.12 22.83 7.00
N HIS A 213 -3.82 21.59 6.58
CA HIS A 213 -4.33 20.37 7.21
C HIS A 213 -3.20 19.34 7.34
N VAL A 214 -3.06 18.77 8.55
CA VAL A 214 -2.13 17.69 8.87
C VAL A 214 -2.91 16.40 8.96
N ILE A 215 -2.92 15.63 7.86
CA ILE A 215 -3.54 14.30 7.77
C ILE A 215 -2.41 13.26 7.92
N ARG A 216 -2.45 12.45 9.02
CA ARG A 216 -1.39 11.48 9.35
C ARG A 216 -1.93 10.30 10.18
N GLY A 217 -1.14 9.26 10.39
CA GLY A 217 -1.53 8.11 11.19
C GLY A 217 -1.75 8.45 12.68
N GLU A 218 -2.66 7.76 13.34
CA GLU A 218 -3.04 7.98 14.75
C GLU A 218 -1.91 7.68 15.74
N GLU A 219 -0.85 6.99 15.35
CA GLU A 219 0.34 6.79 16.17
C GLU A 219 0.98 8.11 16.61
N TRP A 220 0.68 9.20 15.92
CA TRP A 220 1.15 10.56 16.21
C TRP A 220 0.20 11.38 17.06
N LEU A 221 -1.00 10.86 17.36
CA LEU A 221 -1.99 11.56 18.21
C LEU A 221 -1.44 11.97 19.59
N PRO A 222 -0.63 11.13 20.29
CA PRO A 222 -0.03 11.52 21.57
C PRO A 222 0.89 12.75 21.48
N SER A 223 1.40 13.07 20.29
CA SER A 223 2.28 14.22 20.06
C SER A 223 1.53 15.52 19.81
N LEU A 224 0.21 15.47 19.60
CA LEU A 224 -0.58 16.63 19.21
C LEU A 224 -0.52 17.77 20.24
N ALA A 225 -0.62 17.45 21.54
CA ALA A 225 -0.53 18.45 22.60
C ALA A 225 0.82 19.18 22.61
N LEU A 226 1.92 18.46 22.39
CA LEU A 226 3.25 19.09 22.26
C LEU A 226 3.31 20.01 21.04
N HIS A 227 2.75 19.59 19.89
CA HIS A 227 2.71 20.42 18.68
C HIS A 227 1.89 21.70 18.92
N MET A 228 0.74 21.61 19.59
CA MET A 228 -0.05 22.79 19.97
C MET A 228 0.74 23.76 20.85
N LEU A 229 1.52 23.24 21.81
CA LEU A 229 2.39 24.07 22.64
C LEU A 229 3.50 24.74 21.82
N LEU A 230 4.08 24.05 20.83
CA LEU A 230 5.11 24.62 19.97
C LEU A 230 4.53 25.71 19.03
N TYR A 231 3.35 25.49 18.42
CA TYR A 231 2.67 26.55 17.67
C TYR A 231 2.43 27.78 18.52
N LYS A 232 1.91 27.58 19.74
CA LYS A 232 1.70 28.68 20.70
C LYS A 232 3.00 29.39 21.08
N ALA A 233 4.12 28.68 21.26
CA ALA A 233 5.41 29.25 21.62
C ALA A 233 6.00 30.15 20.53
N PHE A 234 5.63 29.91 19.29
CA PHE A 234 5.99 30.76 18.16
C PHE A 234 4.96 31.82 17.82
N ASP A 235 3.84 31.89 18.52
CA ASP A 235 2.69 32.72 18.20
C ASP A 235 2.13 32.46 16.79
N TRP A 236 2.12 31.17 16.40
CA TRP A 236 1.60 30.71 15.10
C TRP A 236 0.22 30.05 15.24
N GLU A 237 -0.64 30.28 14.25
CA GLU A 237 -1.89 29.52 14.13
C GLU A 237 -1.59 28.09 13.70
N PRO A 238 -2.10 27.07 14.43
CA PRO A 238 -1.89 25.68 14.05
C PRO A 238 -2.75 25.28 12.84
N PRO A 239 -2.28 24.33 12.01
CA PRO A 239 -3.11 23.71 10.99
C PRO A 239 -4.24 22.88 11.63
N LYS A 240 -5.25 22.52 10.86
CA LYS A 240 -6.24 21.52 11.28
C LYS A 240 -5.61 20.14 11.27
N PHE A 241 -5.92 19.32 12.29
CA PHE A 241 -5.37 17.97 12.42
C PHE A 241 -6.42 16.91 12.14
N ALA A 242 -6.01 15.82 11.48
CA ALA A 242 -6.81 14.64 11.24
C ALA A 242 -5.94 13.38 11.40
N HIS A 243 -6.20 12.58 12.43
CA HIS A 243 -5.44 11.36 12.72
C HIS A 243 -6.19 10.13 12.21
N LEU A 244 -5.66 9.53 11.14
CA LEU A 244 -6.23 8.35 10.48
C LEU A 244 -6.08 7.10 11.36
N PRO A 245 -7.11 6.23 11.42
CA PRO A 245 -7.04 4.99 12.18
C PRO A 245 -5.97 4.04 11.64
N LEU A 246 -5.51 3.11 12.47
CA LEU A 246 -4.58 2.06 12.04
C LEU A 246 -5.24 1.10 11.05
N ILE A 247 -4.40 0.49 10.21
CA ILE A 247 -4.75 -0.73 9.49
C ILE A 247 -4.27 -1.90 10.35
N LEU A 248 -5.19 -2.78 10.71
CA LEU A 248 -4.92 -3.97 11.51
C LEU A 248 -4.68 -5.19 10.62
N ASN A 249 -4.07 -6.20 11.21
CA ASN A 249 -3.96 -7.52 10.59
C ASN A 249 -5.36 -8.10 10.28
N PRO A 250 -5.48 -9.07 9.34
CA PRO A 250 -6.77 -9.69 9.00
C PRO A 250 -7.53 -10.26 10.19
N ASN A 251 -6.83 -10.74 11.20
CA ASN A 251 -7.44 -11.27 12.44
C ASN A 251 -7.80 -10.18 13.47
N GLY A 252 -7.67 -8.90 13.12
CA GLY A 252 -7.93 -7.77 14.01
C GLY A 252 -6.90 -7.55 15.13
N LYS A 253 -5.85 -8.36 15.21
CA LYS A 253 -4.85 -8.30 16.29
C LYS A 253 -3.57 -7.60 15.81
N GLY A 254 -3.33 -6.40 16.35
CA GLY A 254 -2.13 -5.62 16.10
C GLY A 254 -2.10 -4.92 14.73
N LYS A 255 -1.21 -3.95 14.61
CA LYS A 255 -1.00 -3.16 13.39
C LYS A 255 -0.44 -4.06 12.27
N LEU A 256 -0.97 -3.90 11.06
CA LEU A 256 -0.43 -4.54 9.88
C LEU A 256 1.06 -4.16 9.68
N SER A 257 1.90 -5.16 9.48
CA SER A 257 3.35 -5.01 9.37
C SER A 257 3.92 -5.93 8.28
N LYS A 258 5.19 -5.69 7.88
CA LYS A 258 5.92 -6.57 6.98
C LYS A 258 5.85 -8.05 7.43
N ARG A 259 6.15 -8.31 8.72
CA ARG A 259 6.13 -9.69 9.27
C ARG A 259 4.76 -10.35 9.14
N SER A 260 3.69 -9.56 9.24
CA SER A 260 2.33 -10.06 9.07
C SER A 260 2.07 -10.47 7.62
N GLY A 261 2.46 -9.64 6.64
CA GLY A 261 2.35 -9.95 5.21
C GLY A 261 3.14 -11.20 4.83
N ASP A 262 4.41 -11.28 5.24
CA ASP A 262 5.28 -12.44 4.99
C ASP A 262 4.67 -13.74 5.56
N SER A 263 4.10 -13.69 6.77
CA SER A 263 3.50 -14.87 7.42
C SER A 263 2.16 -15.28 6.82
N LEU A 264 1.42 -14.36 6.22
CA LEU A 264 0.10 -14.57 5.63
C LEU A 264 0.14 -14.72 4.10
N GLY A 265 1.32 -14.55 3.48
CA GLY A 265 1.56 -14.82 2.06
C GLY A 265 1.03 -13.73 1.11
N PHE A 266 0.91 -12.48 1.55
CA PHE A 266 0.52 -11.38 0.68
C PHE A 266 1.43 -10.16 0.80
N PRO A 267 1.56 -9.34 -0.27
CA PRO A 267 2.35 -8.12 -0.27
C PRO A 267 1.82 -7.07 0.72
N VAL A 268 2.73 -6.25 1.25
CA VAL A 268 2.40 -5.06 2.04
C VAL A 268 3.09 -3.79 1.51
N PHE A 269 3.68 -3.89 0.33
CA PHE A 269 4.41 -2.81 -0.34
C PHE A 269 3.86 -2.61 -1.76
N PRO A 270 3.79 -1.38 -2.27
CA PRO A 270 3.33 -1.11 -3.62
C PRO A 270 4.16 -1.79 -4.72
N LEU A 271 5.48 -1.74 -4.59
CA LEU A 271 6.46 -2.24 -5.57
C LEU A 271 7.45 -3.19 -4.90
N ASN A 272 8.15 -3.99 -5.70
CA ASN A 272 9.27 -4.80 -5.22
C ASN A 272 10.37 -3.96 -4.57
N TRP A 273 10.99 -4.53 -3.52
CA TRP A 273 12.16 -3.97 -2.86
C TRP A 273 13.27 -5.02 -2.79
N GLU A 274 14.36 -4.79 -3.51
CA GLU A 274 15.39 -5.81 -3.78
C GLU A 274 16.65 -5.71 -2.90
N LYS A 275 16.79 -4.70 -2.02
CA LYS A 275 18.07 -4.35 -1.40
C LYS A 275 18.63 -5.34 -0.36
N GLU A 276 17.82 -6.10 0.36
CA GLU A 276 18.34 -7.06 1.37
C GLU A 276 17.55 -8.38 1.42
N ASN A 277 16.28 -8.32 1.09
CA ASN A 277 15.39 -9.46 0.93
C ASN A 277 14.44 -9.12 -0.20
N LYS A 278 14.21 -10.03 -1.13
CA LYS A 278 13.16 -9.86 -2.14
C LYS A 278 11.81 -9.72 -1.44
N ILE A 279 11.31 -8.50 -1.38
CA ILE A 279 9.99 -8.20 -0.84
C ILE A 279 9.08 -8.02 -2.04
N ALA A 280 8.11 -8.92 -2.17
CA ALA A 280 7.11 -8.85 -3.23
C ALA A 280 6.26 -7.57 -3.07
N GLY A 281 6.00 -6.89 -4.19
CA GLY A 281 5.12 -5.74 -4.29
C GLY A 281 3.77 -6.11 -4.92
N PHE A 282 2.76 -5.28 -4.67
CA PHE A 282 1.45 -5.47 -5.29
C PHE A 282 1.50 -5.41 -6.82
N LYS A 283 2.32 -4.51 -7.39
CA LYS A 283 2.53 -4.42 -8.83
C LYS A 283 2.98 -5.75 -9.41
N GLU A 284 4.01 -6.33 -8.85
CA GLU A 284 4.62 -7.57 -9.33
C GLU A 284 3.76 -8.81 -9.01
N ALA A 285 2.86 -8.69 -8.04
CA ALA A 285 1.81 -9.67 -7.77
C ALA A 285 0.60 -9.51 -8.73
N GLY A 286 0.68 -8.60 -9.70
CA GLY A 286 -0.33 -8.42 -10.74
C GLY A 286 -1.54 -7.57 -10.37
N PHE A 287 -1.46 -6.77 -9.30
CA PHE A 287 -2.52 -5.83 -8.92
C PHE A 287 -2.43 -4.54 -9.73
N LEU A 288 -3.60 -3.98 -10.05
CA LEU A 288 -3.71 -2.66 -10.66
C LEU A 288 -3.55 -1.55 -9.59
N PRO A 289 -2.86 -0.44 -9.91
CA PRO A 289 -2.75 0.68 -8.99
C PRO A 289 -4.11 1.31 -8.68
N GLU A 290 -5.02 1.35 -9.64
CA GLU A 290 -6.39 1.83 -9.47
C GLU A 290 -7.15 1.00 -8.42
N ALA A 291 -7.01 -0.32 -8.46
CA ALA A 291 -7.64 -1.23 -7.51
C ALA A 291 -7.05 -1.09 -6.11
N LEU A 292 -5.71 -0.97 -6.01
CA LEU A 292 -5.05 -0.75 -4.73
C LEU A 292 -5.48 0.58 -4.10
N ASN A 293 -5.53 1.66 -4.88
CA ASN A 293 -6.00 2.97 -4.40
C ASN A 293 -7.46 2.90 -3.93
N ASN A 294 -8.34 2.28 -4.70
CA ASN A 294 -9.75 2.13 -4.36
C ASN A 294 -9.91 1.34 -3.04
N TYR A 295 -9.22 0.20 -2.93
CA TYR A 295 -9.25 -0.59 -1.71
C TYR A 295 -8.66 0.15 -0.50
N MET A 296 -7.50 0.83 -0.66
CA MET A 296 -6.89 1.64 0.40
C MET A 296 -7.82 2.77 0.87
N ALA A 297 -8.56 3.40 -0.05
CA ALA A 297 -9.56 4.41 0.30
C ALA A 297 -10.67 3.81 1.16
N SER A 298 -11.17 2.62 0.83
CA SER A 298 -12.24 1.95 1.59
C SER A 298 -11.83 1.53 3.01
N LEU A 299 -10.52 1.48 3.33
CA LEU A 299 -10.03 1.19 4.68
C LEU A 299 -10.20 2.39 5.61
N GLY A 300 -11.39 2.57 6.12
CA GLY A 300 -11.75 3.61 7.07
C GLY A 300 -12.46 4.82 6.45
N TRP A 301 -12.87 4.74 5.18
CA TRP A 301 -13.71 5.73 4.52
C TRP A 301 -14.74 5.05 3.61
N THR A 302 -15.90 5.65 3.44
CA THR A 302 -16.96 5.17 2.56
C THR A 302 -17.59 6.36 1.83
N ALA A 303 -17.85 6.19 0.52
CA ALA A 303 -18.53 7.18 -0.28
C ALA A 303 -20.00 7.30 0.15
N GLU A 304 -20.56 8.52 0.16
CA GLU A 304 -21.94 8.78 0.59
C GLU A 304 -22.99 8.06 -0.28
N ASN A 305 -22.68 7.87 -1.55
CA ASN A 305 -23.56 7.16 -2.50
C ASN A 305 -23.44 5.64 -2.42
N GLY A 306 -22.61 5.10 -1.53
CA GLY A 306 -22.37 3.67 -1.37
C GLY A 306 -21.63 3.00 -2.51
N LYS A 307 -21.09 3.75 -3.49
CA LYS A 307 -20.31 3.19 -4.59
C LYS A 307 -18.99 2.57 -4.08
N GLU A 308 -18.78 1.29 -4.38
CA GLU A 308 -17.63 0.55 -3.89
C GLU A 308 -16.44 0.56 -4.87
N ILE A 309 -16.72 0.46 -6.18
CA ILE A 309 -15.69 0.44 -7.22
C ILE A 309 -15.60 1.82 -7.84
N MET A 310 -14.45 2.46 -7.68
CA MET A 310 -14.22 3.84 -8.08
C MET A 310 -12.83 4.00 -8.66
N ASN A 311 -12.71 4.68 -9.77
CA ASN A 311 -11.44 5.14 -10.31
C ASN A 311 -10.92 6.36 -9.52
N MET A 312 -9.70 6.84 -9.81
CA MET A 312 -9.08 7.94 -9.08
C MET A 312 -9.91 9.25 -9.16
N SER A 313 -10.52 9.56 -10.30
CA SER A 313 -11.33 10.78 -10.46
C SER A 313 -12.59 10.72 -9.59
N GLU A 314 -13.25 9.57 -9.56
CA GLU A 314 -14.44 9.34 -8.73
C GLU A 314 -14.10 9.33 -7.23
N LEU A 315 -12.94 8.77 -6.85
CA LEU A 315 -12.43 8.85 -5.48
C LEU A 315 -12.22 10.31 -5.06
N ILE A 316 -11.56 11.12 -5.91
CA ILE A 316 -11.36 12.55 -5.66
C ILE A 316 -12.70 13.27 -5.50
N GLU A 317 -13.63 13.05 -6.41
CA GLU A 317 -14.93 13.71 -6.39
C GLU A 317 -15.75 13.34 -5.15
N SER A 318 -15.71 12.07 -4.74
CA SER A 318 -16.51 11.56 -3.61
C SER A 318 -15.87 11.81 -2.25
N PHE A 319 -14.53 12.04 -2.19
CA PHE A 319 -13.81 12.08 -0.92
C PHE A 319 -14.25 13.24 -0.02
N LYS A 320 -14.61 12.91 1.23
CA LYS A 320 -14.86 13.87 2.32
C LYS A 320 -14.11 13.40 3.56
N LEU A 321 -13.30 14.26 4.15
CA LEU A 321 -12.50 13.94 5.33
C LEU A 321 -13.38 13.65 6.55
N GLU A 322 -14.55 14.27 6.61
CA GLU A 322 -15.57 14.10 7.65
C GLU A 322 -16.17 12.68 7.66
N ASN A 323 -16.11 11.97 6.54
CA ASN A 323 -16.60 10.61 6.40
C ASN A 323 -15.57 9.55 6.80
N VAL A 324 -14.36 9.98 7.22
CA VAL A 324 -13.35 9.07 7.74
C VAL A 324 -13.73 8.62 9.14
N VAL A 325 -13.93 7.31 9.30
CA VAL A 325 -14.31 6.73 10.59
C VAL A 325 -13.10 6.64 11.53
N SER A 326 -13.34 6.79 12.83
CA SER A 326 -12.27 6.71 13.84
C SER A 326 -11.84 5.28 14.18
N ALA A 327 -12.66 4.27 13.84
CA ALA A 327 -12.35 2.86 14.11
C ALA A 327 -11.23 2.35 13.19
N ALA A 328 -10.35 1.51 13.73
CA ALA A 328 -9.34 0.83 12.94
C ALA A 328 -9.99 -0.15 11.94
N ALA A 329 -9.42 -0.26 10.74
CA ALA A 329 -9.90 -1.15 9.70
C ALA A 329 -9.03 -2.41 9.61
N ASN A 330 -9.64 -3.58 9.51
CA ASN A 330 -8.93 -4.84 9.25
C ASN A 330 -8.57 -4.92 7.77
N PHE A 331 -7.33 -5.33 7.50
CA PHE A 331 -6.91 -5.62 6.13
C PHE A 331 -7.53 -6.96 5.69
N ASP A 332 -8.19 -6.96 4.54
CA ASP A 332 -8.81 -8.14 3.95
C ASP A 332 -8.25 -8.34 2.54
N PHE A 333 -7.41 -9.37 2.38
CA PHE A 333 -6.74 -9.66 1.11
C PHE A 333 -7.71 -10.20 0.05
N GLU A 334 -8.71 -11.00 0.43
CA GLU A 334 -9.72 -11.51 -0.49
C GLU A 334 -10.59 -10.36 -1.02
N ARG A 335 -10.93 -9.42 -0.16
CA ARG A 335 -11.63 -8.21 -0.59
C ARG A 335 -10.81 -7.38 -1.57
N LEU A 336 -9.50 -7.25 -1.36
CA LEU A 336 -8.61 -6.58 -2.31
C LEU A 336 -8.56 -7.31 -3.66
N ARG A 337 -8.47 -8.66 -3.66
CA ARG A 337 -8.52 -9.45 -4.90
C ARG A 337 -9.81 -9.21 -5.66
N TRP A 338 -10.94 -9.22 -4.97
CA TRP A 338 -12.24 -8.93 -5.56
C TRP A 338 -12.30 -7.51 -6.16
N VAL A 339 -11.81 -6.50 -5.45
CA VAL A 339 -11.71 -5.12 -5.98
C VAL A 339 -10.85 -5.10 -7.24
N ASN A 340 -9.72 -5.79 -7.24
CA ASN A 340 -8.82 -5.86 -8.38
C ASN A 340 -9.50 -6.53 -9.60
N GLN A 341 -10.22 -7.65 -9.38
CA GLN A 341 -11.00 -8.32 -10.42
C GLN A 341 -12.02 -7.36 -11.05
N LYS A 342 -12.73 -6.56 -10.25
CA LYS A 342 -13.68 -5.57 -10.78
C LYS A 342 -13.00 -4.53 -11.65
N HIS A 343 -11.88 -3.98 -11.21
CA HIS A 343 -11.09 -3.04 -12.03
C HIS A 343 -10.53 -3.68 -13.31
N LEU A 344 -10.08 -4.94 -13.25
CA LEU A 344 -9.66 -5.68 -14.43
C LEU A 344 -10.83 -5.84 -15.42
N THR A 345 -12.03 -6.17 -14.93
CA THR A 345 -13.23 -6.32 -15.75
C THR A 345 -13.64 -5.00 -16.41
N GLU A 346 -13.49 -3.87 -15.77
CA GLU A 346 -13.80 -2.54 -16.31
C GLU A 346 -12.71 -1.98 -17.26
N THR A 347 -11.48 -2.52 -17.19
CA THR A 347 -10.37 -2.09 -18.07
C THR A 347 -10.61 -2.56 -19.49
N SER A 348 -10.33 -1.76 -20.52
CA SER A 348 -10.46 -2.19 -21.92
C SER A 348 -9.46 -3.31 -22.26
N ASP A 349 -9.85 -4.20 -23.16
CA ASP A 349 -9.02 -5.36 -23.52
C ASP A 349 -7.69 -4.93 -24.15
N GLU A 350 -7.68 -3.83 -24.93
CA GLU A 350 -6.46 -3.25 -25.49
C GLU A 350 -5.51 -2.70 -24.41
N ALA A 351 -6.06 -2.11 -23.36
CA ALA A 351 -5.24 -1.64 -22.23
C ALA A 351 -4.70 -2.81 -21.41
N LEU A 352 -5.49 -3.90 -21.29
CA LEU A 352 -5.05 -5.11 -20.59
C LEU A 352 -3.88 -5.80 -21.31
N ILE A 353 -3.84 -5.85 -22.64
CA ILE A 353 -2.72 -6.45 -23.39
C ILE A 353 -1.38 -5.90 -22.89
N LYS A 354 -1.23 -4.56 -22.84
CA LYS A 354 0.03 -3.93 -22.42
C LYS A 354 0.41 -4.34 -20.99
N LYS A 355 -0.58 -4.31 -20.08
CA LYS A 355 -0.36 -4.64 -18.66
C LYS A 355 -0.03 -6.13 -18.46
N ILE A 356 -0.65 -7.02 -19.23
CA ILE A 356 -0.39 -8.48 -19.19
C ILE A 356 1.02 -8.77 -19.72
N VAL A 357 1.43 -8.17 -20.84
CA VAL A 357 2.78 -8.34 -21.40
C VAL A 357 3.87 -7.89 -20.42
N GLU A 358 3.63 -6.81 -19.65
CA GLU A 358 4.59 -6.36 -18.63
C GLU A 358 4.84 -7.40 -17.51
N VAL A 359 3.85 -8.22 -17.16
CA VAL A 359 3.96 -9.21 -16.07
C VAL A 359 4.16 -10.65 -16.58
N SER A 360 3.80 -10.90 -17.84
CA SER A 360 3.91 -12.20 -18.54
C SER A 360 4.49 -11.97 -19.94
N PRO A 361 5.82 -11.73 -20.05
CA PRO A 361 6.47 -11.37 -21.32
C PRO A 361 6.32 -12.42 -22.43
N GLU A 362 6.11 -13.68 -22.06
CA GLU A 362 5.82 -14.77 -23.00
C GLU A 362 4.58 -14.54 -23.87
N THR A 363 3.70 -13.63 -23.46
CA THR A 363 2.50 -13.26 -24.21
C THR A 363 2.75 -12.24 -25.32
N GLU A 364 3.93 -11.63 -25.38
CA GLU A 364 4.28 -10.60 -26.38
C GLU A 364 4.24 -11.13 -27.82
N LEU A 365 4.53 -12.42 -28.00
CA LEU A 365 4.57 -13.07 -29.32
C LEU A 365 3.20 -13.53 -29.81
N LEU A 366 2.13 -13.37 -29.03
CA LEU A 366 0.79 -13.77 -29.41
C LEU A 366 0.21 -12.86 -30.50
N GLU A 367 -0.50 -13.46 -31.43
CA GLU A 367 -1.23 -12.72 -32.46
C GLU A 367 -2.31 -11.86 -31.78
N LYS A 368 -2.29 -10.55 -32.06
CA LYS A 368 -3.09 -9.54 -31.33
C LYS A 368 -4.60 -9.82 -31.35
N GLY A 369 -5.15 -10.24 -32.48
CA GLY A 369 -6.59 -10.52 -32.59
C GLY A 369 -7.01 -11.70 -31.72
N LYS A 370 -6.24 -12.79 -31.77
CA LYS A 370 -6.46 -13.96 -30.90
C LYS A 370 -6.24 -13.63 -29.44
N PHE A 371 -5.26 -12.78 -29.12
CA PHE A 371 -5.01 -12.38 -27.76
C PHE A 371 -6.18 -11.58 -27.17
N LEU A 372 -6.77 -10.64 -27.93
CA LEU A 372 -7.98 -9.92 -27.54
C LEU A 372 -9.15 -10.86 -27.27
N LEU A 373 -9.39 -11.82 -28.19
CA LEU A 373 -10.44 -12.83 -28.01
C LEU A 373 -10.21 -13.66 -26.73
N ALA A 374 -8.97 -14.10 -26.49
CA ALA A 374 -8.64 -14.89 -25.30
C ALA A 374 -8.85 -14.09 -24.00
N ILE A 375 -8.44 -12.81 -23.95
CA ILE A 375 -8.69 -11.91 -22.81
C ILE A 375 -10.19 -11.84 -22.52
N GLY A 376 -11.03 -11.59 -23.55
CA GLY A 376 -12.48 -11.53 -23.38
C GLY A 376 -13.10 -12.84 -22.83
N LEU A 377 -12.48 -13.98 -23.09
CA LEU A 377 -12.95 -15.28 -22.58
C LEU A 377 -12.61 -15.53 -21.10
N VAL A 378 -11.53 -14.95 -20.58
CA VAL A 378 -11.03 -15.24 -19.23
C VAL A 378 -11.15 -14.07 -18.24
N LYS A 379 -11.40 -12.85 -18.72
CA LYS A 379 -11.37 -11.59 -17.99
C LYS A 379 -12.18 -11.61 -16.69
N GLU A 380 -13.37 -12.18 -16.70
CA GLU A 380 -14.24 -12.27 -15.52
C GLU A 380 -13.72 -13.20 -14.41
N ARG A 381 -12.72 -14.05 -14.75
CA ARG A 381 -12.13 -15.04 -13.84
C ARG A 381 -10.78 -14.62 -13.29
N ALA A 382 -10.12 -13.68 -13.95
CA ALA A 382 -8.82 -13.18 -13.53
C ALA A 382 -8.95 -12.23 -12.34
N GLU A 383 -8.29 -12.54 -11.24
CA GLU A 383 -8.25 -11.69 -10.05
C GLU A 383 -7.00 -10.81 -10.04
N THR A 384 -5.96 -11.21 -10.78
CA THR A 384 -4.71 -10.47 -10.99
C THR A 384 -4.29 -10.52 -12.46
N LEU A 385 -3.36 -9.66 -12.87
CA LEU A 385 -2.78 -9.70 -14.22
C LEU A 385 -2.04 -11.01 -14.50
N LEU A 386 -1.48 -11.66 -13.47
CA LEU A 386 -0.79 -12.94 -13.59
C LEU A 386 -1.73 -14.10 -13.93
N ASP A 387 -3.00 -13.99 -13.53
CA ASP A 387 -3.97 -15.04 -13.75
C ASP A 387 -4.32 -15.19 -15.24
N PHE A 388 -4.23 -14.10 -16.02
CA PHE A 388 -4.59 -14.14 -17.43
C PHE A 388 -3.84 -15.23 -18.19
N TRP A 389 -2.51 -15.25 -18.05
CA TRP A 389 -1.71 -16.26 -18.77
C TRP A 389 -2.04 -17.69 -18.33
N SER A 390 -2.17 -17.93 -17.04
CA SER A 390 -2.53 -19.24 -16.51
C SER A 390 -3.90 -19.72 -16.97
N LEU A 391 -4.87 -18.78 -17.10
CA LEU A 391 -6.23 -19.07 -17.51
C LEU A 391 -6.41 -19.24 -19.03
N MET A 392 -5.49 -18.74 -19.87
CA MET A 392 -5.64 -18.76 -21.33
C MET A 392 -4.55 -19.48 -22.11
N LYS A 393 -3.41 -19.87 -21.48
CA LYS A 393 -2.29 -20.49 -22.20
C LYS A 393 -2.70 -21.72 -23.01
N TYR A 394 -3.65 -22.51 -22.51
CA TYR A 394 -4.16 -23.67 -23.20
C TYR A 394 -4.98 -23.33 -24.46
N LEU A 395 -5.40 -22.08 -24.63
CA LEU A 395 -6.04 -21.64 -25.88
C LEU A 395 -5.01 -21.53 -27.01
N PHE A 396 -3.76 -21.22 -26.70
CA PHE A 396 -2.67 -21.03 -27.67
C PHE A 396 -1.80 -22.28 -27.86
N TYR A 397 -1.61 -23.06 -26.79
CA TYR A 397 -0.72 -24.22 -26.77
C TYR A 397 -1.45 -25.45 -26.26
N ALA A 398 -1.32 -26.55 -26.98
CA ALA A 398 -1.85 -27.83 -26.51
C ALA A 398 -1.16 -28.23 -25.20
N PRO A 399 -1.88 -28.84 -24.25
CA PRO A 399 -1.30 -29.32 -23.02
C PRO A 399 -0.21 -30.36 -23.26
N GLU A 400 0.98 -30.15 -22.73
CA GLU A 400 2.09 -31.11 -22.78
C GLU A 400 2.06 -32.08 -21.62
N VAL A 401 1.50 -31.65 -20.49
CA VAL A 401 1.36 -32.42 -19.26
C VAL A 401 -0.10 -32.41 -18.83
N PHE A 402 -0.59 -33.54 -18.35
CA PHE A 402 -1.93 -33.69 -17.82
C PHE A 402 -1.86 -33.74 -16.27
N GLU A 403 -2.75 -33.01 -15.60
CA GLU A 403 -2.83 -33.02 -14.13
C GLU A 403 -3.11 -34.42 -13.60
N GLU A 404 -2.30 -34.94 -12.68
CA GLU A 404 -2.49 -36.27 -12.08
C GLU A 404 -3.91 -36.47 -11.52
N LYS A 405 -4.44 -35.46 -10.82
CA LYS A 405 -5.81 -35.48 -10.26
C LYS A 405 -6.89 -35.56 -11.36
N ALA A 406 -6.60 -35.14 -12.56
CA ALA A 406 -7.51 -35.21 -13.69
C ALA A 406 -7.39 -36.58 -14.36
N VAL A 407 -6.19 -37.07 -14.55
CA VAL A 407 -5.92 -38.39 -15.19
C VAL A 407 -6.56 -39.53 -14.39
N VAL A 408 -6.47 -39.52 -13.07
CA VAL A 408 -7.09 -40.53 -12.20
C VAL A 408 -8.62 -40.62 -12.33
N LYS A 409 -9.27 -39.58 -12.87
CA LYS A 409 -10.73 -39.57 -13.11
C LYS A 409 -11.13 -40.17 -14.49
N LEU A 410 -10.16 -40.43 -15.34
CA LEU A 410 -10.42 -41.08 -16.65
C LEU A 410 -10.78 -42.55 -16.42
N SER A 411 -11.67 -43.07 -17.29
CA SER A 411 -12.17 -44.45 -17.24
C SER A 411 -11.93 -45.15 -18.60
N GLU A 412 -12.24 -46.42 -18.69
CA GLU A 412 -12.22 -47.16 -19.99
C GLU A 412 -13.10 -46.49 -21.05
N GLN A 413 -14.24 -45.90 -20.64
CA GLN A 413 -15.09 -45.14 -21.55
C GLN A 413 -14.40 -43.91 -22.13
N SER A 414 -13.37 -43.37 -21.48
CA SER A 414 -12.65 -42.18 -21.97
C SER A 414 -11.97 -42.43 -23.30
N LYS A 415 -11.44 -43.64 -23.57
CA LYS A 415 -10.86 -43.96 -24.88
C LYS A 415 -11.92 -43.90 -26.00
N ALA A 416 -13.11 -44.49 -25.77
CA ALA A 416 -14.22 -44.42 -26.71
C ALA A 416 -14.67 -42.97 -27.00
N ILE A 417 -14.72 -42.13 -25.92
CA ILE A 417 -15.04 -40.70 -26.04
C ILE A 417 -14.02 -39.97 -26.91
N LEU A 418 -12.73 -40.24 -26.74
CA LEU A 418 -11.65 -39.61 -27.49
C LEU A 418 -11.68 -40.04 -28.97
N GLU A 419 -11.91 -41.32 -29.26
CA GLU A 419 -12.00 -41.85 -30.61
C GLU A 419 -13.18 -41.28 -31.36
N GLU A 420 -14.37 -41.23 -30.75
CA GLU A 420 -15.54 -40.67 -31.42
C GLU A 420 -15.44 -39.15 -31.56
N GLY A 421 -14.95 -38.43 -30.53
CA GLY A 421 -14.66 -37.00 -30.60
C GLY A 421 -13.72 -36.68 -31.78
N GLU A 422 -12.69 -37.49 -31.99
CA GLU A 422 -11.79 -37.36 -33.15
C GLU A 422 -12.52 -37.56 -34.50
N LYS A 423 -13.39 -38.59 -34.62
CA LYS A 423 -14.19 -38.84 -35.85
C LYS A 423 -15.14 -37.67 -36.11
N ILE A 424 -15.87 -37.20 -35.10
CA ILE A 424 -16.78 -36.07 -35.23
C ILE A 424 -16.02 -34.80 -35.66
N ALA A 425 -14.87 -34.50 -35.03
CA ALA A 425 -14.07 -33.35 -35.42
C ALA A 425 -13.53 -33.43 -36.84
N ARG A 426 -13.14 -34.63 -37.32
CA ARG A 426 -12.68 -34.84 -38.70
C ARG A 426 -13.83 -34.70 -39.70
N ALA A 427 -15.02 -35.27 -39.42
CA ALA A 427 -16.19 -35.21 -40.30
C ALA A 427 -16.74 -33.78 -40.46
N SER A 428 -16.67 -32.96 -39.41
CA SER A 428 -17.15 -31.57 -39.42
C SER A 428 -16.20 -30.57 -40.08
N LYS A 429 -14.97 -31.01 -40.43
CA LYS A 429 -13.91 -30.15 -40.98
C LYS A 429 -14.22 -29.59 -42.38
N ASP A 430 -15.07 -30.29 -43.14
CA ASP A 430 -15.42 -29.93 -44.53
C ASP A 430 -16.70 -29.09 -44.65
N ALA A 431 -17.39 -28.84 -43.54
CA ALA A 431 -18.56 -27.99 -43.50
C ALA A 431 -18.17 -26.60 -42.97
N ALA A 432 -18.39 -25.55 -43.77
CA ALA A 432 -18.26 -24.15 -43.31
C ALA A 432 -19.38 -23.84 -42.29
N ILE A 433 -19.17 -24.25 -41.03
CA ILE A 433 -20.16 -24.14 -39.97
C ILE A 433 -19.86 -22.90 -39.14
N LEU A 434 -20.73 -21.91 -39.17
CA LEU A 434 -20.83 -20.86 -38.17
C LEU A 434 -21.08 -21.54 -36.81
N ASN A 435 -20.17 -21.40 -35.83
CA ASN A 435 -20.19 -22.03 -34.48
C ASN A 435 -19.67 -23.49 -34.44
N GLU A 436 -18.51 -23.76 -35.02
CA GLU A 436 -17.84 -25.08 -35.00
C GLU A 436 -17.81 -25.73 -33.59
N GLY A 437 -17.53 -24.95 -32.54
CA GLY A 437 -17.43 -25.46 -31.16
C GLY A 437 -18.77 -25.94 -30.61
N GLU A 438 -19.85 -25.23 -30.90
CA GLU A 438 -21.18 -25.57 -30.43
C GLU A 438 -21.66 -26.88 -31.15
N SER A 439 -21.55 -26.93 -32.46
CA SER A 439 -21.91 -28.09 -33.24
C SER A 439 -21.12 -29.34 -32.87
N PHE A 440 -19.81 -29.19 -32.61
CA PHE A 440 -18.96 -30.30 -32.19
C PHE A 440 -19.38 -30.86 -30.81
N ILE A 441 -19.57 -30.01 -29.82
CA ILE A 441 -19.94 -30.45 -28.45
C ILE A 441 -21.34 -31.07 -28.47
N ASP A 442 -22.29 -30.51 -29.21
CA ASP A 442 -23.65 -31.04 -29.32
C ASP A 442 -23.68 -32.41 -30.03
N ALA A 443 -22.88 -32.60 -31.06
CA ALA A 443 -22.71 -33.91 -31.72
C ALA A 443 -22.10 -34.95 -30.77
N CYS A 444 -21.08 -34.57 -29.99
CA CYS A 444 -20.51 -35.45 -28.95
C CYS A 444 -21.53 -35.81 -27.86
N LEU A 445 -22.38 -34.88 -27.44
CA LEU A 445 -23.44 -35.12 -26.49
C LEU A 445 -24.50 -36.05 -27.03
N GLY A 446 -24.93 -35.88 -28.28
CA GLY A 446 -25.85 -36.82 -28.96
C GLY A 446 -25.29 -38.23 -28.97
N TRP A 447 -24.08 -38.43 -29.45
CA TRP A 447 -23.41 -39.73 -29.47
C TRP A 447 -23.29 -40.34 -28.04
N SER A 448 -22.96 -39.55 -27.03
CA SER A 448 -22.83 -40.03 -25.64
C SER A 448 -24.17 -40.56 -25.09
N THR A 449 -25.27 -39.90 -25.46
CA THR A 449 -26.62 -40.33 -25.09
C THR A 449 -26.97 -41.68 -25.72
N ASP A 450 -26.69 -41.83 -27.00
CA ASP A 450 -26.96 -43.08 -27.75
C ASP A 450 -26.12 -44.28 -27.23
N ASN A 451 -24.97 -43.99 -26.63
CA ASN A 451 -24.05 -44.99 -26.08
C ASN A 451 -24.11 -45.16 -24.58
N ASN A 452 -25.14 -44.57 -23.91
CA ASN A 452 -25.32 -44.62 -22.44
C ASN A 452 -24.10 -44.08 -21.64
N ILE A 453 -23.39 -43.08 -22.16
CA ILE A 453 -22.30 -42.41 -21.49
C ILE A 453 -22.83 -41.14 -20.81
N LYS A 454 -22.52 -40.97 -19.52
CA LYS A 454 -22.95 -39.77 -18.77
C LYS A 454 -22.31 -38.52 -19.35
N ALA A 455 -23.12 -37.48 -19.60
CA ALA A 455 -22.63 -36.18 -20.11
C ALA A 455 -21.47 -35.59 -19.30
N GLY A 456 -21.48 -35.77 -17.96
CA GLY A 456 -20.38 -35.36 -17.10
C GLY A 456 -19.05 -36.05 -17.38
N GLN A 457 -19.09 -37.36 -17.71
CA GLN A 457 -17.91 -38.12 -18.11
C GLN A 457 -17.37 -37.66 -19.48
N LEU A 458 -18.24 -37.44 -20.43
CA LEU A 458 -17.88 -36.87 -21.73
C LEU A 458 -17.20 -35.50 -21.58
N MET A 459 -17.88 -34.57 -20.93
CA MET A 459 -17.38 -33.19 -20.75
C MET A 459 -16.05 -33.12 -19.97
N MET A 460 -15.88 -33.99 -18.98
CA MET A 460 -14.63 -34.11 -18.23
C MET A 460 -13.50 -34.63 -19.10
N THR A 461 -13.72 -35.69 -19.88
CA THR A 461 -12.70 -36.27 -20.77
C THR A 461 -12.25 -35.27 -21.84
N LEU A 462 -13.22 -34.60 -22.50
CA LEU A 462 -12.91 -33.54 -23.46
C LEU A 462 -12.14 -32.37 -22.83
N ARG A 463 -12.50 -31.98 -21.60
CA ARG A 463 -11.79 -30.91 -20.89
C ARG A 463 -10.35 -31.28 -20.61
N ILE A 464 -10.09 -32.49 -20.17
CA ILE A 464 -8.73 -32.96 -19.92
C ILE A 464 -7.93 -32.95 -21.24
N ALA A 465 -8.52 -33.38 -22.33
CA ALA A 465 -7.85 -33.35 -23.64
C ALA A 465 -7.49 -31.92 -24.09
N PHE A 466 -8.40 -30.96 -23.90
CA PHE A 466 -8.21 -29.61 -24.43
C PHE A 466 -7.42 -28.69 -23.51
N VAL A 467 -7.50 -28.89 -22.18
CA VAL A 467 -6.94 -28.01 -21.15
C VAL A 467 -5.77 -28.63 -20.40
N GLY A 468 -5.70 -29.97 -20.33
CA GLY A 468 -4.75 -30.69 -19.50
C GLY A 468 -5.19 -30.91 -18.06
N GLY A 469 -6.36 -30.37 -17.65
CA GLY A 469 -6.85 -30.39 -16.27
C GLY A 469 -8.38 -30.35 -16.17
N LEU A 470 -8.88 -30.20 -14.94
CA LEU A 470 -10.32 -30.20 -14.66
C LEU A 470 -10.98 -28.82 -14.78
N HIS A 471 -10.19 -27.74 -14.79
CA HIS A 471 -10.66 -26.36 -14.76
C HIS A 471 -10.35 -25.65 -16.07
N GLY A 472 -11.26 -24.79 -16.52
CA GLY A 472 -11.12 -24.01 -17.74
C GLY A 472 -12.42 -23.29 -18.07
N ILE A 473 -12.44 -22.51 -19.17
CA ILE A 473 -13.64 -21.86 -19.68
C ILE A 473 -14.59 -22.92 -20.30
N ASP A 474 -15.71 -22.47 -20.83
CA ASP A 474 -16.68 -23.33 -21.52
C ASP A 474 -16.03 -24.07 -22.69
N LEU A 475 -16.31 -25.39 -22.83
CA LEU A 475 -15.72 -26.23 -23.85
C LEU A 475 -16.10 -25.80 -25.28
N LYS A 476 -17.34 -25.33 -25.48
CA LYS A 476 -17.80 -24.80 -26.76
C LYS A 476 -16.92 -23.62 -27.19
N LYS A 477 -16.63 -22.72 -26.28
CA LYS A 477 -15.74 -21.57 -26.50
C LYS A 477 -14.29 -21.97 -26.75
N ILE A 478 -13.80 -23.01 -26.05
CA ILE A 478 -12.45 -23.54 -26.28
C ILE A 478 -12.34 -24.06 -27.72
N VAL A 479 -13.25 -24.94 -28.14
CA VAL A 479 -13.21 -25.53 -29.48
C VAL A 479 -13.39 -24.47 -30.55
N SER A 480 -14.28 -23.50 -30.37
CA SER A 480 -14.43 -22.36 -31.31
C SER A 480 -13.15 -21.54 -31.43
N PHE A 481 -12.38 -21.42 -30.37
CA PHE A 481 -11.12 -20.66 -30.38
C PHE A 481 -9.98 -21.42 -31.06
N ILE A 482 -9.78 -22.70 -30.69
CA ILE A 482 -8.67 -23.51 -31.22
C ILE A 482 -8.96 -24.09 -32.63
N GLY A 483 -10.24 -24.25 -32.99
CA GLY A 483 -10.70 -24.89 -34.23
C GLY A 483 -10.66 -26.43 -34.17
N LEU A 484 -11.44 -27.08 -35.04
CA LEU A 484 -11.58 -28.53 -35.05
C LEU A 484 -10.29 -29.28 -35.40
N LYS A 485 -9.42 -28.69 -36.22
CA LYS A 485 -8.12 -29.27 -36.55
C LYS A 485 -7.24 -29.46 -35.32
N GLU A 486 -7.14 -28.42 -34.50
CA GLU A 486 -6.36 -28.47 -33.26
C GLU A 486 -7.06 -29.34 -32.20
N ALA A 487 -8.39 -29.34 -32.17
CA ALA A 487 -9.15 -30.23 -31.31
C ALA A 487 -8.82 -31.70 -31.57
N CYS A 488 -8.78 -32.14 -32.86
CA CYS A 488 -8.33 -33.48 -33.23
C CYS A 488 -6.95 -33.81 -32.66
N VAL A 489 -5.97 -32.93 -32.84
CA VAL A 489 -4.59 -33.15 -32.38
C VAL A 489 -4.55 -33.35 -30.85
N ARG A 490 -5.34 -32.61 -30.11
CA ARG A 490 -5.39 -32.71 -28.63
C ARG A 490 -6.09 -33.99 -28.18
N LEU A 491 -7.14 -34.41 -28.85
CA LEU A 491 -7.81 -35.70 -28.57
C LEU A 491 -6.86 -36.88 -28.82
N GLU A 492 -6.15 -36.89 -29.97
CA GLU A 492 -5.12 -37.90 -30.26
C GLU A 492 -3.99 -37.91 -29.22
N ARG A 493 -3.56 -36.73 -28.76
CA ARG A 493 -2.48 -36.62 -27.75
C ARG A 493 -2.88 -37.27 -26.43
N LEU A 494 -4.10 -36.98 -25.92
CA LEU A 494 -4.56 -37.62 -24.67
C LEU A 494 -4.77 -39.13 -24.86
N LYS A 495 -5.27 -39.56 -26.02
CA LYS A 495 -5.42 -41.00 -26.35
C LYS A 495 -4.07 -41.72 -26.27
N LYS A 496 -3.03 -41.17 -26.93
CA LYS A 496 -1.65 -41.73 -26.89
C LYS A 496 -1.03 -41.71 -25.49
N PHE A 497 -1.46 -40.80 -24.64
CA PHE A 497 -1.00 -40.75 -23.23
C PHE A 497 -1.65 -41.88 -22.39
N LEU A 498 -2.84 -42.35 -22.79
CA LEU A 498 -3.57 -43.42 -22.08
C LEU A 498 -3.21 -44.84 -22.61
N ASP A 499 -2.55 -44.93 -23.76
CA ASP A 499 -2.01 -46.20 -24.31
C ASP A 499 -0.67 -46.54 -23.65
#